data_07c7e62eef4a02228000cd14b8b66873
#
_entry.id   07c7e62eef4a02228000cd14b8b66873
#
_cell.length_a   1.000
_cell.length_b   1.000
_cell.length_c   1.000
_cell.angle_alpha   90.00
_cell.angle_beta   90.00
_cell.angle_gamma   90.00
#
_symmetry.space_group_name_H-M   'P 1'
#
loop_
_entity.id
_entity.type
_entity.pdbx_description
1 polymer ?
#
loop_
_entity_poly.entity_id
_entity_poly.type
_entity_poly.pdbx_seq_one_letter_code
_entity_poly.pdbx_strand_id
1 'polypeptide(L)'
;MTVPIIFGISSTKLTKEEIDLFSEHKAAGFILFSRNIESKKQLLELTSVLKGLYPERKIPIFVDQEGGRIARIKPPIGARLYPSAEHFSNIYNEDRLRAKRELKANYIQLMSELKEFGIDSPCAPVCDLSFAGASDVIGDRSFGNTPEKVVDLCKSAISGIQHSGGLPFIKHIPGHGRAFVDSHFDLPVVDTSLEELEATDFKVFGELIGEKVWAMTAHIVYSSIDPLLPATISKRVVDYIRNNIGFKGKLVSDDLCMYALHGEIGKKRSTLKKVIELAQSNLVWREDYSKSLMELFDINTHQITNLEIIELCKKKLAESKTEFLESLAKVTRMSLDAGCDLALHCSGDIDEMRTICNVNVK
;
A
#
# COMPACT_ATOMS: atom_id res chain seq x y z
N MET A 1 4.06 -7.14 -24.37
CA MET A 1 2.93 -6.19 -24.20
C MET A 1 3.14 -5.42 -22.88
N THR A 2 2.72 -4.15 -22.78
CA THR A 2 2.77 -3.45 -21.48
C THR A 2 1.52 -3.80 -20.67
N VAL A 3 1.71 -4.32 -19.46
CA VAL A 3 0.62 -4.60 -18.54
C VAL A 3 0.43 -3.43 -17.56
N PRO A 4 -0.79 -3.07 -17.19
CA PRO A 4 -1.06 -1.93 -16.30
C PRO A 4 -0.84 -2.31 -14.82
N ILE A 5 0.34 -2.87 -14.51
CA ILE A 5 0.65 -3.40 -13.17
C ILE A 5 1.99 -2.86 -12.68
N ILE A 6 2.01 -2.43 -11.42
CA ILE A 6 3.22 -2.13 -10.65
C ILE A 6 3.55 -3.37 -9.84
N PHE A 7 4.77 -3.89 -9.98
CA PHE A 7 5.19 -5.12 -9.32
C PHE A 7 6.17 -4.88 -8.17
N GLY A 8 5.93 -5.53 -7.04
CA GLY A 8 6.99 -5.85 -6.08
C GLY A 8 7.85 -6.99 -6.64
N ILE A 9 9.09 -7.06 -6.19
CA ILE A 9 10.03 -8.14 -6.56
C ILE A 9 10.38 -9.00 -5.35
N SER A 10 10.85 -10.22 -5.61
CA SER A 10 11.02 -11.23 -4.56
C SER A 10 12.20 -10.98 -3.63
N SER A 11 13.31 -10.43 -4.15
CA SER A 11 14.58 -10.40 -3.42
C SER A 11 15.43 -9.16 -3.77
N THR A 12 16.68 -9.13 -3.30
CA THR A 12 17.67 -8.07 -3.54
C THR A 12 18.22 -8.05 -4.98
N LYS A 13 17.89 -9.08 -5.78
CA LYS A 13 18.23 -9.17 -7.22
C LYS A 13 17.06 -9.83 -7.93
N LEU A 14 16.88 -9.51 -9.21
CA LEU A 14 15.91 -10.21 -10.04
C LEU A 14 16.30 -11.69 -10.23
N THR A 15 15.33 -12.58 -10.09
CA THR A 15 15.48 -13.97 -10.46
C THR A 15 15.39 -14.13 -11.98
N LYS A 16 15.79 -15.30 -12.49
CA LYS A 16 15.63 -15.60 -13.93
C LYS A 16 14.17 -15.57 -14.34
N GLU A 17 13.30 -16.16 -13.53
CA GLU A 17 11.85 -16.18 -13.79
C GLU A 17 11.24 -14.77 -13.84
N GLU A 18 11.68 -13.86 -12.97
CA GLU A 18 11.25 -12.45 -13.00
C GLU A 18 11.75 -11.73 -14.26
N ILE A 19 13.00 -11.96 -14.68
CA ILE A 19 13.55 -11.40 -15.92
C ILE A 19 12.76 -11.89 -17.14
N ASP A 20 12.48 -13.19 -17.21
CA ASP A 20 11.73 -13.80 -18.30
C ASP A 20 10.30 -13.22 -18.34
N LEU A 21 9.61 -13.14 -17.17
CA LEU A 21 8.27 -12.57 -17.06
C LEU A 21 8.23 -11.10 -17.51
N PHE A 22 9.16 -10.27 -17.02
CA PHE A 22 9.19 -8.85 -17.36
C PHE A 22 9.65 -8.58 -18.80
N SER A 23 10.33 -9.51 -19.43
CA SER A 23 10.65 -9.45 -20.86
C SER A 23 9.41 -9.68 -21.73
N GLU A 24 8.53 -10.58 -21.32
CA GLU A 24 7.27 -10.88 -22.00
C GLU A 24 6.18 -9.84 -21.67
N HIS A 25 6.04 -9.49 -20.39
CA HIS A 25 5.03 -8.61 -19.83
C HIS A 25 5.69 -7.35 -19.22
N LYS A 26 5.75 -6.27 -20.01
CA LYS A 26 6.40 -5.03 -19.56
C LYS A 26 5.62 -4.38 -18.41
N ALA A 27 6.21 -4.34 -17.21
CA ALA A 27 5.63 -3.73 -16.01
C ALA A 27 5.36 -2.23 -16.18
N ALA A 28 4.32 -1.68 -15.55
CA ALA A 28 4.08 -0.23 -15.50
C ALA A 28 5.00 0.50 -14.51
N GLY A 29 5.52 -0.20 -13.52
CA GLY A 29 6.43 0.30 -12.49
C GLY A 29 6.90 -0.82 -11.59
N PHE A 30 7.79 -0.50 -10.65
CA PHE A 30 8.24 -1.41 -9.60
C PHE A 30 8.12 -0.76 -8.23
N ILE A 31 7.77 -1.54 -7.21
CA ILE A 31 7.75 -1.10 -5.82
C ILE A 31 8.71 -1.95 -4.99
N LEU A 32 9.54 -1.28 -4.16
CA LEU A 32 10.54 -1.91 -3.33
C LEU A 32 10.14 -1.93 -1.85
N PHE A 33 10.51 -3.02 -1.18
CA PHE A 33 10.30 -3.25 0.24
C PHE A 33 11.62 -3.54 0.95
N SER A 34 11.59 -3.66 2.29
CA SER A 34 12.80 -3.95 3.07
C SER A 34 13.52 -5.22 2.62
N ARG A 35 12.80 -6.23 2.11
CA ARG A 35 13.39 -7.47 1.57
C ARG A 35 14.26 -7.26 0.32
N ASN A 36 14.11 -6.12 -0.34
CA ASN A 36 14.86 -5.76 -1.56
C ASN A 36 16.10 -4.89 -1.26
N ILE A 37 16.37 -4.59 0.02
CA ILE A 37 17.34 -3.57 0.42
C ILE A 37 18.34 -4.18 1.41
N GLU A 38 19.60 -4.32 0.98
CA GLU A 38 20.69 -4.90 1.77
C GLU A 38 21.83 -3.89 2.02
N SER A 39 22.19 -3.12 0.99
CA SER A 39 23.23 -2.10 1.06
C SER A 39 23.00 -1.01 0.03
N LYS A 40 23.67 0.15 0.19
CA LYS A 40 23.63 1.25 -0.82
C LYS A 40 24.01 0.77 -2.22
N LYS A 41 25.10 0.02 -2.32
CA LYS A 41 25.61 -0.50 -3.59
C LYS A 41 24.61 -1.46 -4.24
N GLN A 42 24.12 -2.43 -3.47
CA GLN A 42 23.15 -3.42 -3.97
C GLN A 42 21.86 -2.74 -4.45
N LEU A 43 21.33 -1.75 -3.69
CA LEU A 43 20.11 -1.04 -4.05
C LEU A 43 20.29 -0.25 -5.36
N LEU A 44 21.42 0.42 -5.55
CA LEU A 44 21.76 1.11 -6.80
C LEU A 44 21.86 0.14 -7.99
N GLU A 45 22.49 -1.01 -7.80
CA GLU A 45 22.59 -2.05 -8.83
C GLU A 45 21.19 -2.55 -9.21
N LEU A 46 20.34 -2.85 -8.21
CA LEU A 46 18.97 -3.32 -8.43
C LEU A 46 18.14 -2.29 -9.22
N THR A 47 18.10 -1.04 -8.77
CA THR A 47 17.31 0.02 -9.44
C THR A 47 17.82 0.32 -10.85
N SER A 48 19.12 0.22 -11.06
CA SER A 48 19.74 0.34 -12.39
C SER A 48 19.29 -0.79 -13.32
N VAL A 49 19.28 -2.03 -12.83
CA VAL A 49 18.78 -3.19 -13.60
C VAL A 49 17.31 -3.02 -13.94
N LEU A 50 16.48 -2.65 -12.96
CA LEU A 50 15.04 -2.45 -13.18
C LEU A 50 14.77 -1.35 -14.23
N LYS A 51 15.48 -0.22 -14.16
CA LYS A 51 15.37 0.85 -15.17
C LYS A 51 15.91 0.45 -16.53
N GLY A 52 16.88 -0.45 -16.57
CA GLY A 52 17.48 -0.98 -17.80
C GLY A 52 16.64 -2.02 -18.52
N LEU A 53 15.59 -2.60 -17.87
CA LEU A 53 14.70 -3.60 -18.53
C LEU A 53 14.00 -3.04 -19.77
N TYR A 54 13.70 -1.74 -19.79
CA TYR A 54 12.94 -1.10 -20.87
C TYR A 54 13.61 0.23 -21.26
N PRO A 55 14.70 0.19 -22.04
CA PRO A 55 15.47 1.37 -22.38
C PRO A 55 14.70 2.42 -23.17
N GLU A 56 13.61 2.01 -23.84
CA GLU A 56 12.75 2.88 -24.64
C GLU A 56 11.81 3.77 -23.81
N ARG A 57 11.68 3.55 -22.49
CA ARG A 57 10.78 4.32 -21.62
C ARG A 57 11.31 4.48 -20.20
N LYS A 58 10.90 5.56 -19.57
CA LYS A 58 11.14 5.75 -18.13
C LYS A 58 10.14 4.90 -17.34
N ILE A 59 10.64 4.02 -16.47
CA ILE A 59 9.84 3.22 -15.56
C ILE A 59 9.98 3.75 -14.13
N PRO A 60 8.87 4.08 -13.46
CA PRO A 60 8.93 4.60 -12.10
C PRO A 60 9.23 3.47 -11.10
N ILE A 61 10.06 3.79 -10.12
CA ILE A 61 10.36 2.94 -8.97
C ILE A 61 9.81 3.62 -7.71
N PHE A 62 9.02 2.86 -6.94
CA PHE A 62 8.33 3.29 -5.74
C PHE A 62 8.92 2.64 -4.50
N VAL A 63 8.76 3.29 -3.34
CA VAL A 63 9.06 2.73 -2.03
C VAL A 63 8.18 3.40 -0.97
N ASP A 64 7.72 2.65 0.04
CA ASP A 64 7.05 3.26 1.20
C ASP A 64 8.09 3.93 2.10
N GLN A 65 8.28 5.21 1.91
CA GLN A 65 9.19 6.05 2.69
C GLN A 65 8.45 7.30 3.17
N GLU A 66 7.48 7.09 4.06
CA GLU A 66 6.63 8.16 4.59
C GLU A 66 7.35 8.98 5.66
N GLY A 67 8.21 8.32 6.42
CA GLY A 67 8.80 8.75 7.69
C GLY A 67 8.18 8.00 8.87
N GLY A 68 8.68 8.24 10.08
CA GLY A 68 8.26 7.52 11.27
C GLY A 68 8.46 6.00 11.13
N ARG A 69 7.42 5.25 11.50
CA ARG A 69 7.44 3.77 11.44
C ARG A 69 7.42 3.21 10.01
N ILE A 70 6.87 3.97 9.05
CA ILE A 70 6.81 3.54 7.65
C ILE A 70 8.00 4.09 6.87
N ALA A 71 9.09 3.37 6.94
CA ALA A 71 10.33 3.64 6.22
C ALA A 71 11.02 2.32 5.88
N ARG A 72 11.35 2.10 4.61
CA ARG A 72 12.05 0.89 4.14
C ARG A 72 13.57 1.11 4.10
N ILE A 73 13.99 2.33 3.81
CA ILE A 73 15.41 2.74 3.78
C ILE A 73 15.72 3.45 5.10
N LYS A 74 16.55 2.81 5.92
CA LYS A 74 16.93 3.28 7.26
C LYS A 74 18.45 3.26 7.40
N PRO A 75 19.05 4.01 8.36
CA PRO A 75 20.47 3.86 8.66
C PRO A 75 20.86 2.40 8.95
N PRO A 76 22.05 1.92 8.50
CA PRO A 76 23.10 2.71 7.86
C PRO A 76 22.98 2.87 6.34
N ILE A 77 21.93 2.33 5.70
CA ILE A 77 21.70 2.41 4.25
C ILE A 77 21.23 3.83 3.91
N GLY A 78 20.17 4.30 4.53
CA GLY A 78 19.72 5.68 4.48
C GLY A 78 20.60 6.59 5.36
N ALA A 79 20.60 7.88 5.05
CA ALA A 79 21.41 8.86 5.78
C ALA A 79 20.88 9.11 7.20
N ARG A 80 19.55 9.04 7.38
CA ARG A 80 18.88 9.32 8.66
C ARG A 80 17.48 8.70 8.75
N LEU A 81 16.89 8.77 9.96
CA LEU A 81 15.46 8.55 10.16
C LEU A 81 14.70 9.86 9.88
N TYR A 82 13.64 9.78 9.12
CA TYR A 82 12.73 10.90 8.83
C TYR A 82 11.57 10.88 9.82
N PRO A 83 11.14 12.03 10.37
CA PRO A 83 10.03 12.12 11.30
C PRO A 83 8.70 11.62 10.72
N SER A 84 7.77 11.22 11.58
CA SER A 84 6.39 10.88 11.21
C SER A 84 5.57 12.12 10.84
N ALA A 85 4.39 11.91 10.22
CA ALA A 85 3.45 12.98 9.94
C ALA A 85 2.95 13.66 11.22
N GLU A 86 2.73 12.88 12.29
CA GLU A 86 2.32 13.41 13.60
C GLU A 86 3.33 14.42 14.17
N HIS A 87 4.62 14.22 13.97
CA HIS A 87 5.64 15.19 14.39
C HIS A 87 5.36 16.59 13.81
N PHE A 88 5.08 16.66 12.50
CA PHE A 88 4.77 17.94 11.83
C PHE A 88 3.37 18.45 12.19
N SER A 89 2.45 17.53 12.48
CA SER A 89 1.14 17.86 13.05
C SER A 89 1.26 18.62 14.38
N ASN A 90 2.16 18.18 15.24
CA ASN A 90 2.41 18.80 16.53
C ASN A 90 3.05 20.21 16.38
N ILE A 91 4.03 20.35 15.49
CA ILE A 91 4.61 21.67 15.18
C ILE A 91 3.54 22.61 14.60
N TYR A 92 2.62 22.10 13.77
CA TYR A 92 1.55 22.91 13.17
C TYR A 92 0.61 23.52 14.21
N ASN A 93 0.36 22.81 15.32
CA ASN A 93 -0.46 23.32 16.42
C ASN A 93 0.20 24.51 17.15
N GLU A 94 1.54 24.59 17.12
CA GLU A 94 2.31 25.67 17.74
C GLU A 94 2.59 26.79 16.73
N ASP A 95 3.05 26.44 15.53
CA ASP A 95 3.41 27.36 14.45
C ASP A 95 3.16 26.72 13.07
N ARG A 96 2.03 27.12 12.48
CA ARG A 96 1.59 26.66 11.14
C ARG A 96 2.64 26.91 10.05
N LEU A 97 3.28 28.08 10.02
CA LEU A 97 4.22 28.43 8.97
C LEU A 97 5.53 27.66 9.14
N ARG A 98 5.98 27.48 10.37
CA ARG A 98 7.14 26.67 10.71
C ARG A 98 6.94 25.23 10.28
N ALA A 99 5.81 24.60 10.64
CA ALA A 99 5.49 23.21 10.26
C ALA A 99 5.55 23.02 8.74
N LYS A 100 4.91 23.90 7.97
CA LYS A 100 4.88 23.84 6.49
C LYS A 100 6.28 23.95 5.89
N ARG A 101 7.10 24.86 6.40
CA ARG A 101 8.48 25.04 5.93
C ARG A 101 9.35 23.82 6.25
N GLU A 102 9.30 23.34 7.49
CA GLU A 102 10.09 22.19 7.94
C GLU A 102 9.68 20.91 7.24
N LEU A 103 8.37 20.67 7.07
CA LEU A 103 7.86 19.51 6.32
C LEU A 103 8.30 19.53 4.85
N LYS A 104 8.20 20.70 4.19
CA LYS A 104 8.70 20.84 2.82
C LYS A 104 10.21 20.52 2.73
N ALA A 105 11.01 21.07 3.63
CA ALA A 105 12.45 20.81 3.69
C ALA A 105 12.75 19.33 3.96
N ASN A 106 11.98 18.68 4.84
CA ASN A 106 12.07 17.25 5.12
C ASN A 106 11.85 16.41 3.86
N TYR A 107 10.79 16.66 3.10
CA TYR A 107 10.52 15.91 1.87
C TYR A 107 11.48 16.25 0.72
N ILE A 108 12.06 17.45 0.67
CA ILE A 108 13.16 17.77 -0.24
C ILE A 108 14.34 16.85 0.04
N GLN A 109 14.77 16.72 1.29
CA GLN A 109 15.90 15.89 1.68
C GLN A 109 15.62 14.40 1.46
N LEU A 110 14.44 13.92 1.91
CA LEU A 110 14.00 12.54 1.72
C LEU A 110 14.01 12.17 0.24
N MET A 111 13.40 12.99 -0.61
CA MET A 111 13.30 12.69 -2.03
C MET A 111 14.66 12.80 -2.74
N SER A 112 15.52 13.73 -2.34
CA SER A 112 16.89 13.83 -2.87
C SER A 112 17.68 12.55 -2.58
N GLU A 113 17.58 12.00 -1.35
CA GLU A 113 18.19 10.72 -1.00
C GLU A 113 17.60 9.56 -1.81
N LEU A 114 16.28 9.48 -1.98
CA LEU A 114 15.65 8.45 -2.81
C LEU A 114 16.12 8.52 -4.27
N LYS A 115 16.30 9.72 -4.81
CA LYS A 115 16.83 9.91 -6.17
C LYS A 115 18.26 9.41 -6.34
N GLU A 116 19.10 9.54 -5.31
CA GLU A 116 20.43 8.93 -5.31
C GLU A 116 20.35 7.41 -5.46
N PHE A 117 19.32 6.77 -4.91
CA PHE A 117 19.07 5.34 -5.08
C PHE A 117 18.30 4.98 -6.35
N GLY A 118 18.02 5.93 -7.23
CA GLY A 118 17.26 5.69 -8.45
C GLY A 118 15.75 5.50 -8.23
N ILE A 119 15.21 5.85 -7.05
CA ILE A 119 13.79 5.74 -6.71
C ILE A 119 13.07 7.04 -7.05
N ASP A 120 11.85 6.93 -7.59
CA ASP A 120 11.11 8.04 -8.16
C ASP A 120 9.97 8.56 -7.28
N SER A 121 9.45 7.73 -6.35
CA SER A 121 8.34 8.10 -5.47
C SER A 121 8.47 7.49 -4.07
N PRO A 122 8.19 8.25 -3.00
CA PRO A 122 8.16 7.75 -1.62
C PRO A 122 6.82 7.09 -1.23
N CYS A 123 5.87 6.92 -2.13
CA CYS A 123 4.47 6.55 -1.81
C CYS A 123 3.88 7.42 -0.70
N ALA A 124 4.08 8.73 -0.80
CA ALA A 124 3.66 9.75 0.17
C ALA A 124 3.21 11.04 -0.55
N PRO A 125 2.46 11.91 0.14
CA PRO A 125 2.04 11.86 1.56
C PRO A 125 0.80 11.00 1.81
N VAL A 126 0.62 10.59 3.09
CA VAL A 126 -0.66 10.08 3.59
C VAL A 126 -1.59 11.26 3.83
N CYS A 127 -2.78 11.22 3.21
CA CYS A 127 -3.78 12.28 3.25
C CYS A 127 -5.00 11.92 4.14
N ASP A 128 -4.93 10.76 4.79
CA ASP A 128 -5.99 10.28 5.66
C ASP A 128 -6.09 11.12 6.93
N LEU A 129 -7.32 11.44 7.32
CA LEU A 129 -7.61 12.07 8.61
C LEU A 129 -7.36 11.06 9.76
N SER A 130 -7.04 11.55 10.95
CA SER A 130 -7.01 10.72 12.16
C SER A 130 -8.31 10.87 12.94
N PHE A 131 -8.88 9.75 13.39
CA PHE A 131 -10.08 9.73 14.23
C PHE A 131 -9.81 8.99 15.53
N ALA A 132 -10.37 9.50 16.63
CA ALA A 132 -10.29 8.83 17.92
C ALA A 132 -11.00 7.46 17.86
N GLY A 133 -10.34 6.40 18.34
CA GLY A 133 -10.86 5.05 18.33
C GLY A 133 -10.74 4.30 17.00
N ALA A 134 -10.25 4.93 15.94
CA ALA A 134 -9.94 4.23 14.70
C ALA A 134 -8.72 3.31 14.84
N SER A 135 -8.52 2.41 13.88
CA SER A 135 -7.38 1.51 13.84
C SER A 135 -6.05 2.27 13.78
N ASP A 136 -5.04 1.76 14.48
CA ASP A 136 -3.66 2.31 14.46
C ASP A 136 -2.95 2.17 13.11
N VAL A 137 -3.59 1.60 12.10
CA VAL A 137 -3.03 1.49 10.75
C VAL A 137 -2.61 2.85 10.20
N ILE A 138 -3.41 3.89 10.44
CA ILE A 138 -3.06 5.27 10.10
C ILE A 138 -2.23 5.89 11.24
N GLY A 139 -2.78 6.03 12.44
CA GLY A 139 -2.05 6.48 13.63
C GLY A 139 -1.15 7.70 13.36
N ASP A 140 0.15 7.58 13.69
CA ASP A 140 1.19 8.61 13.52
C ASP A 140 1.53 8.97 12.06
N ARG A 141 0.93 8.26 11.09
CA ARG A 141 1.05 8.54 9.65
C ARG A 141 0.16 9.70 9.20
N SER A 142 -0.86 10.10 10.00
CA SER A 142 -1.74 11.22 9.70
C SER A 142 -1.14 12.56 10.10
N PHE A 143 -1.41 13.58 9.30
CA PHE A 143 -1.10 14.97 9.62
C PHE A 143 -2.12 15.62 10.56
N GLY A 144 -3.23 14.96 10.90
CA GLY A 144 -4.23 15.48 11.83
C GLY A 144 -5.66 15.02 11.55
N ASN A 145 -6.58 15.64 12.28
CA ASN A 145 -7.99 15.28 12.29
C ASN A 145 -8.91 16.33 11.63
N THR A 146 -8.36 17.37 11.04
CA THR A 146 -9.14 18.37 10.30
C THR A 146 -8.68 18.48 8.85
N PRO A 147 -9.61 18.61 7.89
CA PRO A 147 -9.28 18.73 6.47
C PRO A 147 -8.29 19.84 6.18
N GLU A 148 -8.48 21.01 6.75
CA GLU A 148 -7.66 22.21 6.51
C GLU A 148 -6.19 21.97 6.87
N LYS A 149 -5.94 21.33 8.02
CA LYS A 149 -4.59 21.03 8.50
C LYS A 149 -3.91 19.99 7.62
N VAL A 150 -4.62 18.90 7.32
CA VAL A 150 -4.09 17.81 6.48
C VAL A 150 -3.80 18.33 5.07
N VAL A 151 -4.70 19.10 4.46
CA VAL A 151 -4.50 19.73 3.14
C VAL A 151 -3.26 20.63 3.13
N ASP A 152 -3.10 21.51 4.12
CA ASP A 152 -1.96 22.42 4.22
C ASP A 152 -0.62 21.67 4.26
N LEU A 153 -0.55 20.64 5.10
CA LEU A 153 0.65 19.84 5.27
C LEU A 153 0.89 18.93 4.06
N CYS A 154 -0.14 18.30 3.49
CA CYS A 154 -0.01 17.54 2.25
C CYS A 154 0.50 18.40 1.08
N LYS A 155 -0.01 19.62 0.90
CA LYS A 155 0.51 20.55 -0.14
C LYS A 155 1.99 20.86 0.09
N SER A 156 2.43 21.00 1.34
CA SER A 156 3.84 21.24 1.67
C SER A 156 4.72 20.03 1.37
N ALA A 157 4.24 18.81 1.72
CA ALA A 157 4.92 17.56 1.39
C ALA A 157 5.03 17.33 -0.12
N ILE A 158 3.92 17.48 -0.86
CA ILE A 158 3.86 17.38 -2.33
C ILE A 158 4.87 18.36 -2.97
N SER A 159 4.86 19.63 -2.51
CA SER A 159 5.81 20.63 -3.00
C SER A 159 7.28 20.25 -2.74
N GLY A 160 7.59 19.61 -1.60
CA GLY A 160 8.92 19.12 -1.28
C GLY A 160 9.36 17.97 -2.19
N ILE A 161 8.49 16.99 -2.42
CA ILE A 161 8.72 15.85 -3.31
C ILE A 161 8.97 16.34 -4.75
N GLN A 162 8.09 17.21 -5.26
CA GLN A 162 8.19 17.75 -6.61
C GLN A 162 9.44 18.61 -6.81
N HIS A 163 9.85 19.39 -5.80
CA HIS A 163 11.05 20.22 -5.84
C HIS A 163 12.31 19.40 -6.16
N SER A 164 12.39 18.18 -5.62
CA SER A 164 13.50 17.24 -5.90
C SER A 164 13.23 16.33 -7.10
N GLY A 165 12.25 16.65 -7.96
CA GLY A 165 11.91 15.89 -9.16
C GLY A 165 11.31 14.51 -8.88
N GLY A 166 10.73 14.32 -7.70
CA GLY A 166 9.99 13.11 -7.32
C GLY A 166 8.55 13.14 -7.79
N LEU A 167 7.92 11.98 -7.73
CA LEU A 167 6.50 11.77 -8.04
C LEU A 167 5.72 11.62 -6.73
N PRO A 168 4.90 12.61 -6.33
CA PRO A 168 4.02 12.47 -5.18
C PRO A 168 2.96 11.41 -5.41
N PHE A 169 2.66 10.64 -4.37
CA PHE A 169 1.69 9.54 -4.42
C PHE A 169 0.80 9.60 -3.19
N ILE A 170 -0.32 10.32 -3.29
CA ILE A 170 -1.26 10.52 -2.18
C ILE A 170 -2.04 9.25 -1.88
N LYS A 171 -2.37 9.02 -0.60
CA LYS A 171 -3.08 7.83 -0.16
C LYS A 171 -3.85 8.07 1.13
N HIS A 172 -4.93 7.32 1.38
CA HIS A 172 -5.55 6.30 0.54
C HIS A 172 -6.93 6.81 0.09
N ILE A 173 -7.05 7.26 -1.16
CA ILE A 173 -8.29 7.86 -1.67
C ILE A 173 -9.45 6.85 -1.68
N PRO A 174 -10.67 7.23 -1.21
CA PRO A 174 -11.10 8.58 -0.81
C PRO A 174 -10.94 8.91 0.68
N GLY A 175 -10.23 8.09 1.50
CA GLY A 175 -9.90 8.34 2.91
C GLY A 175 -9.94 7.10 3.78
N HIS A 176 -8.84 6.72 4.42
CA HIS A 176 -8.71 5.49 5.23
C HIS A 176 -8.93 5.72 6.74
N GLY A 177 -9.02 6.99 7.17
CA GLY A 177 -8.90 7.34 8.58
C GLY A 177 -10.01 6.83 9.49
N ARG A 178 -11.19 6.51 8.95
CA ARG A 178 -12.36 5.99 9.71
C ARG A 178 -12.41 4.47 9.84
N ALA A 179 -11.40 3.74 9.36
CA ALA A 179 -11.35 2.30 9.46
C ALA A 179 -11.10 1.85 10.91
N PHE A 180 -11.99 1.02 11.47
CA PHE A 180 -11.84 0.45 12.82
C PHE A 180 -11.05 -0.85 12.82
N VAL A 181 -10.85 -1.47 11.65
CA VAL A 181 -10.06 -2.68 11.45
C VAL A 181 -8.94 -2.45 10.45
N ASP A 182 -7.90 -3.26 10.54
CA ASP A 182 -6.76 -3.21 9.62
C ASP A 182 -7.11 -3.90 8.31
N SER A 183 -7.08 -3.16 7.20
CA SER A 183 -7.36 -3.66 5.84
C SER A 183 -6.36 -4.70 5.34
N HIS A 184 -5.23 -4.91 6.01
CA HIS A 184 -4.35 -6.05 5.73
C HIS A 184 -4.97 -7.40 6.10
N PHE A 185 -5.92 -7.43 7.04
CA PHE A 185 -6.49 -8.65 7.59
C PHE A 185 -7.99 -8.76 7.36
N ASP A 186 -8.75 -7.71 7.60
CA ASP A 186 -10.20 -7.65 7.48
C ASP A 186 -10.63 -6.49 6.58
N LEU A 187 -11.81 -6.62 5.97
CA LEU A 187 -12.36 -5.58 5.11
C LEU A 187 -13.08 -4.52 5.95
N PRO A 188 -12.53 -3.29 6.07
CA PRO A 188 -13.19 -2.24 6.83
C PRO A 188 -14.46 -1.75 6.12
N VAL A 189 -15.49 -1.45 6.92
CA VAL A 189 -16.72 -0.81 6.47
C VAL A 189 -16.85 0.54 7.16
N VAL A 190 -17.11 1.58 6.38
CA VAL A 190 -17.36 2.95 6.84
C VAL A 190 -18.82 3.29 6.57
N ASP A 191 -19.61 3.39 7.65
CA ASP A 191 -21.05 3.68 7.61
C ASP A 191 -21.38 5.19 7.78
N THR A 192 -20.38 6.03 7.66
CA THR A 192 -20.53 7.48 7.74
C THR A 192 -21.37 7.99 6.56
N SER A 193 -22.24 8.97 6.83
CA SER A 193 -23.06 9.59 5.79
C SER A 193 -22.21 10.21 4.68
N LEU A 194 -22.75 10.23 3.46
CA LEU A 194 -22.06 10.83 2.33
C LEU A 194 -21.74 12.31 2.57
N GLU A 195 -22.69 13.05 3.13
CA GLU A 195 -22.53 14.48 3.47
C GLU A 195 -21.35 14.73 4.42
N GLU A 196 -21.19 13.89 5.45
CA GLU A 196 -20.06 14.00 6.37
C GLU A 196 -18.74 13.62 5.70
N LEU A 197 -18.70 12.58 4.89
CA LEU A 197 -17.52 12.19 4.12
C LEU A 197 -17.09 13.29 3.16
N GLU A 198 -18.03 13.93 2.46
CA GLU A 198 -17.78 15.08 1.57
C GLU A 198 -17.24 16.30 2.33
N ALA A 199 -17.73 16.53 3.54
CA ALA A 199 -17.27 17.64 4.37
C ALA A 199 -15.90 17.39 5.01
N THR A 200 -15.45 16.13 5.10
CA THR A 200 -14.24 15.74 5.83
C THR A 200 -13.24 14.98 4.96
N ASP A 201 -13.33 13.65 4.90
CA ASP A 201 -12.34 12.77 4.25
C ASP A 201 -12.17 13.09 2.77
N PHE A 202 -13.27 13.17 2.03
CA PHE A 202 -13.23 13.40 0.58
C PHE A 202 -12.79 14.81 0.21
N LYS A 203 -13.08 15.81 1.07
CA LYS A 203 -12.63 17.19 0.91
C LYS A 203 -11.11 17.27 0.84
N VAL A 204 -10.39 16.50 1.67
CA VAL A 204 -8.92 16.50 1.64
C VAL A 204 -8.39 16.17 0.25
N PHE A 205 -8.88 15.11 -0.35
CA PHE A 205 -8.44 14.71 -1.69
C PHE A 205 -8.91 15.69 -2.76
N GLY A 206 -10.12 16.23 -2.64
CA GLY A 206 -10.65 17.27 -3.56
C GLY A 206 -9.79 18.55 -3.58
N GLU A 207 -9.24 18.96 -2.45
CA GLU A 207 -8.36 20.14 -2.34
C GLU A 207 -6.95 19.89 -2.92
N LEU A 208 -6.60 18.63 -3.25
CA LEU A 208 -5.31 18.23 -3.83
C LEU A 208 -5.39 17.91 -5.33
N ILE A 209 -6.56 18.01 -5.96
CA ILE A 209 -6.77 17.65 -7.38
C ILE A 209 -5.97 18.50 -8.39
N GLY A 210 -5.61 19.70 -8.03
CA GLY A 210 -4.79 20.61 -8.86
C GLY A 210 -3.30 20.24 -8.88
N GLU A 211 -2.87 19.36 -8.00
CA GLU A 211 -1.49 18.93 -7.89
C GLU A 211 -1.18 17.82 -8.91
N LYS A 212 0.06 17.80 -9.41
CA LYS A 212 0.52 16.70 -10.29
C LYS A 212 0.91 15.51 -9.42
N VAL A 213 -0.08 14.70 -9.04
CA VAL A 213 0.09 13.56 -8.13
C VAL A 213 -0.53 12.29 -8.70
N TRP A 214 -0.04 11.14 -8.27
CA TRP A 214 -0.75 9.87 -8.37
C TRP A 214 -1.50 9.62 -7.06
N ALA A 215 -2.53 8.76 -7.09
CA ALA A 215 -3.28 8.40 -5.88
C ALA A 215 -3.42 6.88 -5.76
N MET A 216 -3.34 6.38 -4.53
CA MET A 216 -3.60 4.99 -4.17
C MET A 216 -4.99 4.89 -3.56
N THR A 217 -5.80 3.90 -3.99
CA THR A 217 -7.15 3.67 -3.44
C THR A 217 -7.11 3.03 -2.05
N ALA A 218 -8.20 3.19 -1.29
CA ALA A 218 -8.39 2.49 -0.04
C ALA A 218 -9.10 1.13 -0.24
N HIS A 219 -8.72 0.09 0.51
CA HIS A 219 -9.47 -1.17 0.59
C HIS A 219 -10.58 -1.06 1.66
N ILE A 220 -11.55 -0.18 1.41
CA ILE A 220 -12.63 0.15 2.34
C ILE A 220 -13.97 0.14 1.61
N VAL A 221 -14.99 -0.43 2.23
CA VAL A 221 -16.38 -0.30 1.82
C VAL A 221 -16.94 1.00 2.38
N TYR A 222 -17.39 1.91 1.52
CA TYR A 222 -18.13 3.11 1.91
C TYR A 222 -19.61 2.83 1.66
N SER A 223 -20.34 2.43 2.68
CA SER A 223 -21.73 1.95 2.56
C SER A 223 -22.68 3.01 1.96
N SER A 224 -22.39 4.29 2.13
CA SER A 224 -23.14 5.39 1.54
C SER A 224 -22.97 5.54 0.00
N ILE A 225 -21.98 4.86 -0.63
CA ILE A 225 -21.76 4.87 -2.08
C ILE A 225 -21.96 3.47 -2.68
N ASP A 226 -21.28 2.48 -2.12
CA ASP A 226 -21.38 1.07 -2.51
C ASP A 226 -21.30 0.18 -1.26
N PRO A 227 -22.42 -0.39 -0.79
CA PRO A 227 -22.44 -1.19 0.44
C PRO A 227 -21.82 -2.59 0.28
N LEU A 228 -21.44 -2.99 -0.94
CA LEU A 228 -21.00 -4.35 -1.25
C LEU A 228 -19.52 -4.46 -1.56
N LEU A 229 -18.94 -3.46 -2.23
CA LEU A 229 -17.60 -3.54 -2.76
C LEU A 229 -16.69 -2.46 -2.17
N PRO A 230 -15.44 -2.80 -1.81
CA PRO A 230 -14.45 -1.81 -1.40
C PRO A 230 -14.04 -0.90 -2.56
N ALA A 231 -13.62 0.32 -2.23
CA ALA A 231 -13.33 1.39 -3.19
C ALA A 231 -12.44 0.94 -4.36
N THR A 232 -11.42 0.14 -4.08
CA THR A 232 -10.46 -0.35 -5.09
C THR A 232 -11.13 -1.13 -6.24
N ILE A 233 -12.22 -1.86 -5.97
CA ILE A 233 -12.89 -2.71 -6.95
C ILE A 233 -14.35 -2.29 -7.22
N SER A 234 -14.79 -1.19 -6.62
CA SER A 234 -16.12 -0.62 -6.84
C SER A 234 -16.10 0.43 -7.93
N LYS A 235 -16.74 0.11 -9.05
CA LYS A 235 -16.93 1.12 -10.12
C LYS A 235 -17.67 2.36 -9.62
N ARG A 236 -18.63 2.20 -8.70
CA ARG A 236 -19.39 3.34 -8.13
C ARG A 236 -18.47 4.29 -7.36
N VAL A 237 -17.59 3.73 -6.51
CA VAL A 237 -16.66 4.57 -5.73
C VAL A 237 -15.57 5.18 -6.63
N VAL A 238 -15.05 4.43 -7.61
CA VAL A 238 -14.08 4.98 -8.57
C VAL A 238 -14.72 6.09 -9.43
N ASP A 239 -15.94 5.89 -9.91
CA ASP A 239 -16.69 6.95 -10.63
C ASP A 239 -16.90 8.18 -9.74
N TYR A 240 -17.19 7.98 -8.44
CA TYR A 240 -17.32 9.07 -7.47
C TYR A 240 -15.98 9.82 -7.29
N ILE A 241 -14.87 9.10 -7.15
CA ILE A 241 -13.52 9.69 -7.09
C ILE A 241 -13.24 10.54 -8.34
N ARG A 242 -13.61 10.04 -9.52
CA ARG A 242 -13.37 10.72 -10.80
C ARG A 242 -14.26 11.94 -11.02
N ASN A 243 -15.55 11.83 -10.71
CA ASN A 243 -16.56 12.80 -11.11
C ASN A 243 -16.92 13.79 -9.99
N ASN A 244 -17.01 13.34 -8.72
CA ASN A 244 -17.42 14.16 -7.60
C ASN A 244 -16.22 14.74 -6.84
N ILE A 245 -15.26 13.91 -6.46
CA ILE A 245 -13.98 14.42 -5.89
C ILE A 245 -13.17 15.12 -6.97
N GLY A 246 -13.29 14.71 -8.26
CA GLY A 246 -12.67 15.36 -9.38
C GLY A 246 -11.23 14.94 -9.67
N PHE A 247 -10.74 13.83 -9.09
CA PHE A 247 -9.37 13.37 -9.27
C PHE A 247 -9.07 12.94 -10.71
N LYS A 248 -8.09 13.58 -11.36
CA LYS A 248 -7.70 13.33 -12.76
C LYS A 248 -6.31 12.69 -12.93
N GLY A 249 -5.56 12.54 -11.84
CA GLY A 249 -4.25 11.89 -11.86
C GLY A 249 -4.35 10.38 -12.07
N LYS A 250 -3.20 9.70 -12.12
CA LYS A 250 -3.15 8.23 -12.15
C LYS A 250 -3.71 7.66 -10.85
N LEU A 251 -4.72 6.80 -10.98
CA LEU A 251 -5.32 6.08 -9.87
C LEU A 251 -4.77 4.65 -9.86
N VAL A 252 -4.13 4.29 -8.77
CA VAL A 252 -3.50 2.99 -8.57
C VAL A 252 -4.26 2.26 -7.47
N SER A 253 -4.48 0.97 -7.58
CA SER A 253 -5.00 0.19 -6.46
C SER A 253 -4.03 0.23 -5.28
N ASP A 254 -4.49 0.03 -4.05
CA ASP A 254 -3.62 -0.48 -3.01
C ASP A 254 -3.22 -1.93 -3.33
N ASP A 255 -2.34 -2.54 -2.53
CA ASP A 255 -1.81 -3.87 -2.78
C ASP A 255 -2.91 -4.91 -2.91
N LEU A 256 -3.07 -5.45 -4.11
CA LEU A 256 -4.08 -6.47 -4.40
C LEU A 256 -3.81 -7.81 -3.71
N CYS A 257 -2.64 -8.02 -3.09
CA CYS A 257 -2.35 -9.20 -2.28
C CYS A 257 -2.92 -9.10 -0.85
N MET A 258 -3.47 -7.94 -0.46
CA MET A 258 -4.07 -7.74 0.87
C MET A 258 -5.32 -8.60 1.03
N TYR A 259 -5.34 -9.38 2.11
CA TYR A 259 -6.34 -10.44 2.28
C TYR A 259 -7.78 -9.93 2.43
N ALA A 260 -7.99 -8.69 2.85
CA ALA A 260 -9.30 -8.05 2.93
C ALA A 260 -10.10 -8.12 1.61
N LEU A 261 -9.43 -8.15 0.46
CA LEU A 261 -10.07 -8.22 -0.86
C LEU A 261 -10.53 -9.63 -1.27
N HIS A 262 -10.10 -10.67 -0.55
CA HIS A 262 -10.23 -12.06 -0.97
C HIS A 262 -11.28 -12.86 -0.20
N GLY A 263 -12.11 -12.20 0.64
CA GLY A 263 -13.17 -12.86 1.41
C GLY A 263 -12.65 -14.03 2.25
N GLU A 264 -13.36 -15.17 2.20
CA GLU A 264 -13.03 -16.36 3.02
C GLU A 264 -11.61 -16.91 2.76
N ILE A 265 -11.16 -16.95 1.50
CA ILE A 265 -9.80 -17.42 1.19
C ILE A 265 -8.74 -16.45 1.72
N GLY A 266 -9.02 -15.14 1.69
CA GLY A 266 -8.18 -14.12 2.30
C GLY A 266 -8.08 -14.30 3.81
N LYS A 267 -9.21 -14.45 4.50
CA LYS A 267 -9.27 -14.68 5.94
C LYS A 267 -8.49 -15.92 6.36
N LYS A 268 -8.69 -17.03 5.65
CA LYS A 268 -7.95 -18.28 5.88
C LYS A 268 -6.43 -18.07 5.77
N ARG A 269 -5.96 -17.48 4.67
CA ARG A 269 -4.53 -17.27 4.43
C ARG A 269 -3.90 -16.26 5.38
N SER A 270 -4.62 -15.19 5.73
CA SER A 270 -4.20 -14.21 6.73
C SER A 270 -3.97 -14.86 8.10
N THR A 271 -4.95 -15.65 8.57
CA THR A 271 -4.83 -16.40 9.84
C THR A 271 -3.59 -17.31 9.85
N LEU A 272 -3.39 -18.10 8.80
CA LEU A 272 -2.23 -19.00 8.69
C LEU A 272 -0.90 -18.26 8.72
N LYS A 273 -0.78 -17.15 7.96
CA LYS A 273 0.46 -16.34 7.94
C LYS A 273 0.73 -15.69 9.28
N LYS A 274 -0.30 -15.18 9.95
CA LYS A 274 -0.15 -14.56 11.27
C LYS A 274 0.32 -15.56 12.33
N VAL A 275 -0.25 -16.76 12.31
CA VAL A 275 0.19 -17.84 13.21
C VAL A 275 1.65 -18.25 12.96
N ILE A 276 2.07 -18.35 11.69
CA ILE A 276 3.46 -18.62 11.34
C ILE A 276 4.38 -17.53 11.90
N GLU A 277 4.05 -16.25 11.69
CA GLU A 277 4.83 -15.11 12.16
C GLU A 277 5.00 -15.13 13.70
N LEU A 278 3.91 -15.29 14.43
CA LEU A 278 3.91 -15.32 15.88
C LEU A 278 4.68 -16.55 16.43
N ALA A 279 4.47 -17.73 15.84
CA ALA A 279 5.15 -18.95 16.25
C ALA A 279 6.67 -18.91 15.96
N GLN A 280 7.09 -18.30 14.84
CA GLN A 280 8.50 -18.07 14.51
C GLN A 280 9.18 -17.10 15.49
N SER A 281 8.44 -16.09 15.95
CA SER A 281 8.93 -15.10 16.90
C SER A 281 8.81 -15.56 18.37
N ASN A 282 8.36 -16.78 18.61
CA ASN A 282 8.03 -17.31 19.95
C ASN A 282 7.02 -16.44 20.74
N LEU A 283 6.18 -15.71 20.03
CA LEU A 283 5.10 -14.91 20.60
C LEU A 283 3.86 -15.77 20.87
N VAL A 284 2.99 -15.29 21.77
CA VAL A 284 1.74 -15.99 22.09
C VAL A 284 0.81 -15.91 20.88
N TRP A 285 0.32 -17.06 20.42
CA TRP A 285 -0.64 -17.16 19.31
C TRP A 285 -1.85 -18.04 19.65
N ARG A 286 -1.70 -18.95 20.65
CA ARG A 286 -2.73 -19.93 20.99
C ARG A 286 -4.00 -19.29 21.51
N GLU A 287 -3.90 -18.29 22.38
CA GLU A 287 -5.06 -17.62 22.98
C GLU A 287 -5.94 -16.96 21.91
N ASP A 288 -5.31 -16.33 20.92
CA ASP A 288 -6.02 -15.56 19.89
C ASP A 288 -6.47 -16.40 18.68
N TYR A 289 -5.71 -17.45 18.33
CA TYR A 289 -5.88 -18.13 17.04
C TYR A 289 -6.31 -19.59 17.12
N SER A 290 -6.30 -20.25 18.30
CA SER A 290 -6.69 -21.67 18.42
C SER A 290 -8.12 -21.93 17.94
N LYS A 291 -9.05 -21.05 18.30
CA LYS A 291 -10.45 -21.15 17.87
C LYS A 291 -10.55 -21.02 16.35
N SER A 292 -9.91 -20.00 15.78
CA SER A 292 -9.91 -19.77 14.32
C SER A 292 -9.25 -20.91 13.55
N LEU A 293 -8.17 -21.52 14.07
CA LEU A 293 -7.52 -22.66 13.45
C LEU A 293 -8.42 -23.90 13.45
N MET A 294 -9.17 -24.13 14.53
CA MET A 294 -10.14 -25.22 14.61
C MET A 294 -11.31 -24.98 13.63
N GLU A 295 -11.92 -23.81 13.66
CA GLU A 295 -13.09 -23.47 12.82
C GLU A 295 -12.77 -23.46 11.32
N LEU A 296 -11.64 -22.90 10.93
CA LEU A 296 -11.30 -22.71 9.51
C LEU A 296 -10.58 -23.92 8.88
N PHE A 297 -9.89 -24.74 9.69
CA PHE A 297 -8.97 -25.75 9.17
C PHE A 297 -9.06 -27.10 9.87
N ASP A 298 -9.90 -27.26 10.89
CA ASP A 298 -9.98 -28.45 11.75
C ASP A 298 -8.63 -28.79 12.42
N ILE A 299 -7.88 -27.75 12.82
CA ILE A 299 -6.58 -27.88 13.49
C ILE A 299 -6.78 -27.83 15.01
N ASN A 300 -6.58 -28.97 15.67
CA ASN A 300 -6.50 -29.02 17.14
C ASN A 300 -5.12 -28.57 17.61
N THR A 301 -5.08 -27.46 18.36
CA THR A 301 -3.82 -26.86 18.84
C THR A 301 -3.34 -27.41 20.19
N HIS A 302 -4.10 -28.33 20.84
CA HIS A 302 -3.65 -28.98 22.06
C HIS A 302 -2.44 -29.87 21.77
N GLN A 303 -1.36 -29.65 22.52
CA GLN A 303 -0.10 -30.42 22.45
C GLN A 303 0.72 -30.25 21.16
N ILE A 304 0.37 -29.33 20.26
CA ILE A 304 1.17 -29.05 19.06
C ILE A 304 2.32 -28.08 19.39
N THR A 305 3.52 -28.34 18.88
CA THR A 305 4.69 -27.44 19.04
C THR A 305 4.65 -26.29 18.04
N ASN A 306 5.47 -25.23 18.28
CA ASN A 306 5.59 -24.13 17.31
C ASN A 306 6.15 -24.59 15.95
N LEU A 307 7.02 -25.58 15.91
CA LEU A 307 7.54 -26.12 14.65
C LEU A 307 6.46 -26.88 13.88
N GLU A 308 5.71 -27.73 14.55
CA GLU A 308 4.62 -28.50 13.93
C GLU A 308 3.51 -27.60 13.40
N ILE A 309 3.11 -26.54 14.16
CA ILE A 309 2.08 -25.62 13.67
C ILE A 309 2.57 -24.81 12.46
N ILE A 310 3.84 -24.38 12.43
CA ILE A 310 4.43 -23.70 11.29
C ILE A 310 4.35 -24.58 10.03
N GLU A 311 4.77 -25.85 10.13
CA GLU A 311 4.75 -26.77 8.99
C GLU A 311 3.31 -27.06 8.51
N LEU A 312 2.38 -27.25 9.46
CA LEU A 312 0.97 -27.46 9.13
C LEU A 312 0.35 -26.24 8.43
N CYS A 313 0.61 -25.04 8.96
CA CYS A 313 0.14 -23.79 8.35
C CYS A 313 0.73 -23.57 6.94
N LYS A 314 2.02 -23.85 6.73
CA LYS A 314 2.65 -23.80 5.40
C LYS A 314 2.00 -24.77 4.42
N LYS A 315 1.71 -26.01 4.86
CA LYS A 315 0.99 -27.01 4.05
C LYS A 315 -0.40 -26.48 3.65
N LYS A 316 -1.18 -25.94 4.58
CA LYS A 316 -2.50 -25.36 4.31
C LYS A 316 -2.43 -24.15 3.37
N LEU A 317 -1.40 -23.31 3.50
CA LEU A 317 -1.16 -22.21 2.56
C LEU A 317 -0.87 -22.72 1.13
N ALA A 318 -0.12 -23.81 1.00
CA ALA A 318 0.14 -24.43 -0.30
C ALA A 318 -1.15 -25.04 -0.90
N GLU A 319 -1.94 -25.76 -0.10
CA GLU A 319 -3.23 -26.35 -0.54
C GLU A 319 -4.21 -25.27 -1.05
N SER A 320 -4.22 -24.07 -0.43
CA SER A 320 -5.09 -22.97 -0.81
C SER A 320 -4.55 -22.04 -1.90
N LYS A 321 -3.39 -22.35 -2.47
CA LYS A 321 -2.70 -21.45 -3.43
C LYS A 321 -3.51 -21.23 -4.69
N THR A 322 -4.06 -22.27 -5.31
CA THR A 322 -4.82 -22.17 -6.55
C THR A 322 -6.05 -21.28 -6.38
N GLU A 323 -6.85 -21.50 -5.33
CA GLU A 323 -8.03 -20.67 -5.03
C GLU A 323 -7.67 -19.20 -4.81
N PHE A 324 -6.54 -18.94 -4.14
CA PHE A 324 -6.05 -17.58 -3.96
C PHE A 324 -5.63 -16.93 -5.27
N LEU A 325 -4.94 -17.65 -6.16
CA LEU A 325 -4.54 -17.15 -7.48
C LEU A 325 -5.76 -16.79 -8.34
N GLU A 326 -6.80 -17.61 -8.32
CA GLU A 326 -8.07 -17.32 -9.00
C GLU A 326 -8.74 -16.05 -8.45
N SER A 327 -8.78 -15.93 -7.11
CA SER A 327 -9.28 -14.73 -6.44
C SER A 327 -8.45 -13.50 -6.82
N LEU A 328 -7.12 -13.58 -6.82
CA LEU A 328 -6.22 -12.49 -7.18
C LEU A 328 -6.43 -12.02 -8.63
N ALA A 329 -6.56 -12.97 -9.57
CA ALA A 329 -6.89 -12.64 -10.97
C ALA A 329 -8.23 -11.90 -11.08
N LYS A 330 -9.24 -12.36 -10.33
CA LYS A 330 -10.58 -11.73 -10.28
C LYS A 330 -10.51 -10.31 -9.75
N VAL A 331 -9.88 -10.09 -8.58
CA VAL A 331 -9.76 -8.75 -7.95
C VAL A 331 -8.95 -7.81 -8.84
N THR A 332 -7.89 -8.28 -9.47
CA THR A 332 -7.08 -7.50 -10.41
C THR A 332 -7.95 -7.01 -11.57
N ARG A 333 -8.71 -7.89 -12.18
CA ARG A 333 -9.66 -7.52 -13.24
C ARG A 333 -10.68 -6.50 -12.75
N MET A 334 -11.33 -6.76 -11.62
CA MET A 334 -12.33 -5.87 -11.04
C MET A 334 -11.78 -4.48 -10.75
N SER A 335 -10.55 -4.36 -10.26
CA SER A 335 -9.91 -3.08 -9.99
C SER A 335 -9.68 -2.27 -11.27
N LEU A 336 -9.17 -2.90 -12.32
CA LEU A 336 -8.95 -2.24 -13.61
C LEU A 336 -10.28 -1.91 -14.32
N ASP A 337 -11.25 -2.81 -14.31
CA ASP A 337 -12.61 -2.59 -14.86
C ASP A 337 -13.38 -1.51 -14.06
N ALA A 338 -13.13 -1.35 -12.78
CA ALA A 338 -13.69 -0.26 -11.97
C ALA A 338 -13.16 1.11 -12.38
N GLY A 339 -11.97 1.18 -12.97
CA GLY A 339 -11.36 2.43 -13.47
C GLY A 339 -10.06 2.83 -12.77
N CYS A 340 -9.42 1.93 -12.00
CA CYS A 340 -8.01 2.11 -11.65
C CYS A 340 -7.16 2.08 -12.91
N ASP A 341 -6.26 3.04 -13.07
CA ASP A 341 -5.34 3.07 -14.21
C ASP A 341 -4.27 1.98 -14.11
N LEU A 342 -3.90 1.62 -12.89
CA LEU A 342 -2.85 0.65 -12.58
C LEU A 342 -3.25 -0.22 -11.38
N ALA A 343 -2.88 -1.49 -11.44
CA ALA A 343 -2.95 -2.42 -10.33
C ALA A 343 -1.60 -2.48 -9.59
N LEU A 344 -1.62 -2.61 -8.27
CA LEU A 344 -0.43 -2.76 -7.45
C LEU A 344 -0.35 -4.19 -6.88
N HIS A 345 0.80 -4.85 -7.07
CA HIS A 345 1.07 -6.19 -6.56
C HIS A 345 2.41 -6.20 -5.82
N CYS A 346 2.39 -6.46 -4.53
CA CYS A 346 3.55 -6.23 -3.66
C CYS A 346 4.30 -7.49 -3.23
N SER A 347 3.72 -8.70 -3.35
CA SER A 347 4.27 -9.90 -2.72
C SER A 347 5.63 -10.35 -3.28
N GLY A 348 5.84 -10.19 -4.58
CA GLY A 348 7.01 -10.73 -5.29
C GLY A 348 6.92 -12.24 -5.55
N ASP A 349 5.76 -12.89 -5.34
CA ASP A 349 5.53 -14.29 -5.70
C ASP A 349 5.34 -14.40 -7.22
N ILE A 350 6.17 -15.23 -7.86
CA ILE A 350 6.20 -15.36 -9.32
C ILE A 350 4.90 -15.94 -9.90
N ASP A 351 4.23 -16.85 -9.18
CA ASP A 351 2.99 -17.46 -9.65
C ASP A 351 1.83 -16.46 -9.58
N GLU A 352 1.82 -15.61 -8.54
CA GLU A 352 0.89 -14.49 -8.43
C GLU A 352 1.11 -13.49 -9.58
N MET A 353 2.37 -13.11 -9.83
CA MET A 353 2.72 -12.19 -10.92
C MET A 353 2.31 -12.76 -12.30
N ARG A 354 2.60 -14.02 -12.59
CA ARG A 354 2.17 -14.69 -13.83
C ARG A 354 0.65 -14.69 -13.97
N THR A 355 -0.04 -14.98 -12.88
CA THR A 355 -1.50 -15.02 -12.85
C THR A 355 -2.11 -13.68 -13.25
N ILE A 356 -1.63 -12.58 -12.67
CA ILE A 356 -2.18 -11.24 -12.94
C ILE A 356 -1.75 -10.67 -14.30
N CYS A 357 -0.60 -11.08 -14.85
CA CYS A 357 -0.20 -10.70 -16.21
C CYS A 357 -1.16 -11.22 -17.28
N ASN A 358 -1.82 -12.33 -17.00
CA ASN A 358 -2.76 -12.98 -17.95
C ASN A 358 -4.21 -12.47 -17.81
N VAL A 359 -4.45 -11.48 -16.94
CA VAL A 359 -5.78 -10.87 -16.80
C VAL A 359 -6.10 -10.04 -18.04
N ASN A 360 -7.10 -10.48 -18.80
CA ASN A 360 -7.61 -9.69 -19.93
C ASN A 360 -8.40 -8.49 -19.39
N VAL A 361 -7.91 -7.30 -19.63
CA VAL A 361 -8.59 -6.02 -19.38
C VAL A 361 -9.29 -5.62 -20.67
N LYS A 362 -10.59 -5.25 -20.57
CA LYS A 362 -11.39 -4.83 -21.71
C LYS A 362 -11.10 -3.38 -22.09
#